data_5783d10b8bd52603a07dafba5f59a7ca
#
_entry.id   5783d10b8bd52603a07dafba5f59a7ca
#
_cell.length_a   1.000
_cell.length_b   1.000
_cell.length_c   1.000
_cell.angle_alpha   90.00
_cell.angle_beta   90.00
_cell.angle_gamma   90.00
#
_symmetry.space_group_name_H-M   'P 1'
#
loop_
_entity.id
_entity.type
_entity.pdbx_description
1 polymer ?
#
loop_
_entity_poly.entity_id
_entity_poly.type
_entity_poly.pdbx_seq_one_letter_code
_entity_poly.pdbx_strand_id
1 'polypeptide(L)'
;RIIDCMAMLKLNKLHFHLTDDNGWRIEIKKYPELTEIGSRRVDRPGKSLPDRRNPRQGEPTVEKGYYTQDEIREIVAYAGERHIEVIPEIEMPAHSNAALAAYPLLACPVVNKYIGVLPGLGGENADVIYCAGNDSVFTFLQDVLDEVLELFPSKYIHLGGDEARKTHWEACPLCQARMKEKKLANEEELQGYFMGRVARYVQGKGREVIGWDELTNATIPDDFIILGWQKYGEAAVKAAELGHRFVMTPARIMYLIRYQGPQWFEPLTYFGNNTLKDVYDYEPIQKDWSQHTVSLLMGVQACMWTEFCNAPEDVDYLLFPRLSALAEVAWTRPERKGWKAYLAAMDGFNEHLAAKGIVYARSMYNIQQTVTPRDGRLEVKLDCIRPDVEVRYTMDGSQPTAQSALYVRPLMLTGTKTIKAATFSAGKQMGQTLELPVVWNPATARAIKSIGADNIGLLVNGVRGSLKYTDSEWCSWMKNDTVSFTLDLKKPEAVARLTLGSITNYGMAVHKPARIEVLVSADNKDFRKVSGKSFTKEEIFREGTFREDIPFEIGEKARYIRVVAYGAGLCPFTHVRPGQEARIYFDEVIVE
;
A
#
# COMPACT_ATOMS: atom_id res chain seq x y z
N ARG A 1 8.67 14.98 -18.37
CA ARG A 1 7.27 15.23 -17.92
C ARG A 1 7.20 15.40 -16.40
N ILE A 2 7.61 14.40 -15.56
CA ILE A 2 7.60 14.53 -14.09
C ILE A 2 8.49 15.68 -13.62
N ILE A 3 9.72 15.80 -14.14
CA ILE A 3 10.65 16.90 -13.85
C ILE A 3 10.02 18.27 -14.15
N ASP A 4 9.29 18.41 -15.26
CA ASP A 4 8.59 19.66 -15.59
C ASP A 4 7.50 20.01 -14.58
N CYS A 5 6.74 19.00 -14.11
CA CYS A 5 5.72 19.20 -13.08
C CYS A 5 6.36 19.55 -11.73
N MET A 6 7.47 18.91 -11.37
CA MET A 6 8.25 19.25 -10.19
C MET A 6 8.73 20.71 -10.24
N ALA A 7 9.25 21.15 -11.40
CA ALA A 7 9.69 22.54 -11.60
C ALA A 7 8.53 23.54 -11.44
N MET A 8 7.35 23.26 -12.02
CA MET A 8 6.15 24.09 -11.84
C MET A 8 5.72 24.19 -10.36
N LEU A 9 5.88 23.11 -9.62
CA LEU A 9 5.55 23.02 -8.19
C LEU A 9 6.71 23.46 -7.28
N LYS A 10 7.85 23.85 -7.84
CA LYS A 10 9.09 24.24 -7.13
C LYS A 10 9.60 23.15 -6.19
N LEU A 11 9.41 21.89 -6.53
CA LEU A 11 10.06 20.76 -5.90
C LEU A 11 11.49 20.66 -6.43
N ASN A 12 12.48 20.63 -5.56
CA ASN A 12 13.88 20.86 -5.92
C ASN A 12 14.77 19.62 -5.85
N LYS A 13 14.23 18.46 -5.47
CA LYS A 13 14.98 17.20 -5.43
C LYS A 13 14.15 16.06 -6.00
N LEU A 14 14.75 15.31 -6.93
CA LEU A 14 14.24 14.05 -7.45
C LEU A 14 15.05 12.91 -6.85
N HIS A 15 14.46 12.17 -5.93
CA HIS A 15 15.03 10.93 -5.42
C HIS A 15 14.72 9.83 -6.45
N PHE A 16 15.76 9.26 -7.05
CA PHE A 16 15.64 8.35 -8.19
C PHE A 16 16.03 6.94 -7.77
N HIS A 17 15.02 6.13 -7.47
CA HIS A 17 15.15 4.74 -7.09
C HIS A 17 15.42 3.88 -8.33
N LEU A 18 16.63 3.36 -8.48
CA LEU A 18 17.13 2.75 -9.71
C LEU A 18 17.35 1.24 -9.62
N THR A 19 17.34 0.67 -8.42
CA THR A 19 17.62 -0.73 -8.20
C THR A 19 16.69 -1.32 -7.14
N ASP A 20 16.17 -2.52 -7.40
CA ASP A 20 15.26 -3.22 -6.50
C ASP A 20 15.23 -4.73 -6.86
N ASP A 21 14.57 -5.54 -6.07
CA ASP A 21 14.29 -6.96 -6.33
C ASP A 21 13.67 -7.21 -7.70
N ASN A 22 12.84 -6.25 -8.17
CA ASN A 22 12.08 -6.32 -9.42
C ASN A 22 12.86 -5.84 -10.65
N GLY A 23 14.08 -5.39 -10.48
CA GLY A 23 14.97 -5.05 -11.58
C GLY A 23 16.05 -4.05 -11.26
N TRP A 24 17.15 -4.18 -11.98
CA TRP A 24 18.24 -3.23 -12.02
C TRP A 24 18.06 -2.27 -13.20
N ARG A 25 18.07 -0.95 -12.97
CA ARG A 25 17.61 0.02 -13.99
C ARG A 25 18.65 1.06 -14.41
N ILE A 26 19.92 0.83 -14.11
CA ILE A 26 21.03 1.71 -14.51
C ILE A 26 22.19 0.91 -15.12
N GLU A 27 22.70 1.35 -16.26
CA GLU A 27 23.89 0.74 -16.86
C GLU A 27 25.13 0.94 -15.98
N ILE A 28 25.82 -0.16 -15.68
CA ILE A 28 27.14 -0.18 -15.05
C ILE A 28 28.10 -0.93 -15.98
N LYS A 29 29.01 -0.21 -16.60
CA LYS A 29 29.88 -0.76 -17.66
C LYS A 29 30.79 -1.85 -17.18
N LYS A 30 31.27 -1.74 -15.92
CA LYS A 30 32.11 -2.76 -15.28
C LYS A 30 31.35 -4.06 -15.00
N TYR A 31 30.05 -4.00 -14.86
CA TYR A 31 29.18 -5.14 -14.51
C TYR A 31 27.99 -5.25 -15.48
N PRO A 32 28.22 -5.64 -16.76
CA PRO A 32 27.18 -5.62 -17.79
C PRO A 32 26.00 -6.55 -17.50
N GLU A 33 26.22 -7.67 -16.79
CA GLU A 33 25.15 -8.61 -16.42
C GLU A 33 24.06 -7.97 -15.54
N LEU A 34 24.35 -6.83 -14.87
CA LEU A 34 23.35 -6.08 -14.11
C LEU A 34 22.21 -5.61 -15.02
N THR A 35 22.48 -5.26 -16.28
CA THR A 35 21.45 -4.89 -17.25
C THR A 35 21.09 -6.05 -18.17
N GLU A 36 22.01 -6.93 -18.54
CA GLU A 36 21.74 -8.09 -19.39
C GLU A 36 20.82 -9.13 -18.71
N ILE A 37 20.97 -9.32 -17.40
CA ILE A 37 20.20 -10.24 -16.56
C ILE A 37 19.27 -9.47 -15.62
N GLY A 38 19.84 -8.53 -14.85
CA GLY A 38 19.12 -7.83 -13.77
C GLY A 38 17.99 -6.92 -14.26
N SER A 39 17.98 -6.44 -15.51
CA SER A 39 16.86 -5.69 -16.08
C SER A 39 15.71 -6.58 -16.54
N ARG A 40 15.92 -7.89 -16.64
CA ARG A 40 14.97 -8.87 -17.22
C ARG A 40 14.29 -9.68 -16.16
N ARG A 41 12.99 -9.91 -16.30
CA ARG A 41 12.23 -10.77 -15.38
C ARG A 41 11.20 -11.62 -16.11
N VAL A 42 10.74 -12.68 -15.46
CA VAL A 42 9.63 -13.50 -15.96
C VAL A 42 8.36 -12.63 -16.07
N ASP A 43 7.68 -12.73 -17.20
CA ASP A 43 6.42 -12.04 -17.39
C ASP A 43 5.26 -12.82 -16.74
N ARG A 44 4.34 -12.10 -16.11
CA ARG A 44 3.14 -12.65 -15.45
C ARG A 44 1.90 -11.89 -15.93
N PRO A 45 1.52 -12.03 -17.21
CA PRO A 45 0.44 -11.26 -17.80
C PRO A 45 -0.89 -11.51 -17.09
N GLY A 46 -1.69 -10.44 -16.91
CA GLY A 46 -2.98 -10.51 -16.25
C GLY A 46 -2.96 -10.72 -14.74
N LYS A 47 -1.78 -10.76 -14.12
CA LYS A 47 -1.62 -10.86 -12.66
C LYS A 47 -1.19 -9.53 -12.07
N SER A 48 -1.87 -9.09 -11.00
CA SER A 48 -1.40 -7.97 -10.17
C SER A 48 -0.08 -8.36 -9.48
N LEU A 49 0.74 -7.39 -9.08
CA LEU A 49 2.04 -7.68 -8.49
C LEU A 49 1.97 -8.62 -7.29
N PRO A 50 1.01 -8.51 -6.34
CA PRO A 50 0.89 -9.44 -5.23
C PRO A 50 0.56 -10.88 -5.62
N ASP A 51 -0.05 -11.10 -6.80
CA ASP A 51 -0.44 -12.42 -7.29
C ASP A 51 0.64 -13.12 -8.11
N ARG A 52 1.78 -12.44 -8.37
CA ARG A 52 2.85 -12.98 -9.22
C ARG A 52 3.73 -13.93 -8.43
N ARG A 53 3.82 -15.16 -8.91
CA ARG A 53 4.72 -16.19 -8.35
C ARG A 53 6.17 -15.89 -8.67
N ASN A 54 7.07 -16.29 -7.77
CA ASN A 54 8.51 -16.24 -7.97
C ASN A 54 8.94 -16.95 -9.27
N PRO A 55 10.09 -16.53 -9.87
CA PRO A 55 10.63 -17.17 -11.05
C PRO A 55 11.15 -18.57 -10.70
N ARG A 56 11.15 -19.45 -11.70
CA ARG A 56 11.78 -20.77 -11.63
C ARG A 56 12.99 -20.79 -12.55
N GLN A 57 13.97 -21.62 -12.22
CA GLN A 57 15.14 -21.81 -13.07
C GLN A 57 14.69 -22.24 -14.48
N GLY A 58 15.25 -21.58 -15.52
CA GLY A 58 14.94 -21.86 -16.91
C GLY A 58 13.65 -21.24 -17.45
N GLU A 59 12.86 -20.53 -16.64
CA GLU A 59 11.74 -19.76 -17.18
C GLU A 59 12.22 -18.60 -18.08
N PRO A 60 11.60 -18.40 -19.26
CA PRO A 60 11.97 -17.30 -20.16
C PRO A 60 11.69 -15.94 -19.53
N THR A 61 12.65 -15.04 -19.66
CA THR A 61 12.54 -13.66 -19.18
C THR A 61 12.35 -12.68 -20.31
N VAL A 62 11.70 -11.56 -20.03
CA VAL A 62 11.54 -10.42 -20.94
C VAL A 62 12.24 -9.20 -20.37
N GLU A 63 12.78 -8.37 -21.25
CA GLU A 63 13.35 -7.10 -20.86
C GLU A 63 12.28 -6.15 -20.35
N LYS A 64 12.61 -5.38 -19.31
CA LYS A 64 11.72 -4.38 -18.70
C LYS A 64 12.33 -2.97 -18.73
N GLY A 65 13.42 -2.80 -19.43
CA GLY A 65 14.13 -1.54 -19.63
C GLY A 65 15.11 -1.19 -18.51
N TYR A 66 16.05 -0.34 -18.87
CA TYR A 66 17.01 0.31 -17.97
C TYR A 66 17.45 1.61 -18.64
N TYR A 67 18.13 2.47 -17.91
CA TYR A 67 18.73 3.70 -18.41
C TYR A 67 20.20 3.45 -18.74
N THR A 68 20.61 3.83 -19.95
CA THR A 68 22.02 3.94 -20.31
C THR A 68 22.67 5.11 -19.56
N GLN A 69 24.00 5.10 -19.44
CA GLN A 69 24.70 6.21 -18.81
C GLN A 69 24.47 7.55 -19.52
N ASP A 70 24.31 7.53 -20.82
CA ASP A 70 24.03 8.75 -21.59
C ASP A 70 22.62 9.28 -21.32
N GLU A 71 21.62 8.42 -21.20
CA GLU A 71 20.26 8.81 -20.78
C GLU A 71 20.23 9.36 -19.34
N ILE A 72 21.02 8.78 -18.42
CA ILE A 72 21.18 9.35 -17.07
C ILE A 72 21.79 10.76 -17.14
N ARG A 73 22.85 10.97 -17.93
CA ARG A 73 23.44 12.31 -18.10
C ARG A 73 22.44 13.31 -18.65
N GLU A 74 21.60 12.89 -19.61
CA GLU A 74 20.53 13.73 -20.17
C GLU A 74 19.49 14.08 -19.08
N ILE A 75 19.03 13.10 -18.29
CA ILE A 75 18.07 13.32 -17.20
C ILE A 75 18.64 14.29 -16.17
N VAL A 76 19.89 14.11 -15.75
CA VAL A 76 20.56 14.95 -14.76
C VAL A 76 20.72 16.39 -15.28
N ALA A 77 21.16 16.55 -16.53
CA ALA A 77 21.29 17.87 -17.17
C ALA A 77 19.93 18.56 -17.29
N TYR A 78 18.90 17.84 -17.76
CA TYR A 78 17.54 18.36 -17.92
C TYR A 78 16.93 18.81 -16.58
N ALA A 79 17.15 18.03 -15.51
CA ALA A 79 16.73 18.39 -14.16
C ALA A 79 17.51 19.62 -13.64
N GLY A 80 18.82 19.64 -13.86
CA GLY A 80 19.71 20.75 -13.44
C GLY A 80 19.32 22.10 -14.04
N GLU A 81 18.94 22.15 -15.34
CA GLU A 81 18.40 23.35 -15.98
C GLU A 81 17.13 23.89 -15.31
N ARG A 82 16.43 23.05 -14.54
CA ARG A 82 15.21 23.36 -13.78
C ARG A 82 15.44 23.49 -12.28
N HIS A 83 16.71 23.57 -11.87
CA HIS A 83 17.11 23.65 -10.47
C HIS A 83 16.63 22.46 -9.63
N ILE A 84 16.56 21.27 -10.23
CA ILE A 84 16.20 20.02 -9.57
C ILE A 84 17.46 19.15 -9.48
N GLU A 85 17.87 18.83 -8.27
CA GLU A 85 18.94 17.89 -7.98
C GLU A 85 18.41 16.45 -8.08
N VAL A 86 19.08 15.57 -8.82
CA VAL A 86 18.72 14.15 -8.93
C VAL A 86 19.59 13.36 -7.97
N ILE A 87 18.97 12.75 -6.95
CA ILE A 87 19.62 11.92 -5.94
C ILE A 87 19.43 10.45 -6.33
N PRO A 88 20.49 9.72 -6.69
CA PRO A 88 20.37 8.29 -7.01
C PRO A 88 20.23 7.45 -5.75
N GLU A 89 19.46 6.38 -5.85
CA GLU A 89 19.38 5.31 -4.87
C GLU A 89 19.90 4.01 -5.46
N ILE A 90 20.82 3.38 -4.72
CA ILE A 90 21.34 2.03 -4.99
C ILE A 90 21.07 1.20 -3.75
N GLU A 91 20.17 0.26 -3.86
CA GLU A 91 19.69 -0.55 -2.75
C GLU A 91 20.72 -1.55 -2.22
N MET A 92 20.83 -1.58 -0.89
CA MET A 92 21.64 -2.54 -0.13
C MET A 92 21.24 -2.52 1.35
N PRO A 93 21.38 -3.62 2.12
CA PRO A 93 21.76 -4.95 1.65
C PRO A 93 20.59 -5.74 1.04
N ALA A 94 19.34 -5.31 1.29
CA ALA A 94 18.13 -5.90 0.73
C ALA A 94 17.77 -5.30 -0.63
N HIS A 95 16.59 -5.64 -1.14
CA HIS A 95 16.10 -5.23 -2.47
C HIS A 95 17.13 -5.47 -3.58
N SER A 96 17.90 -6.55 -3.45
CA SER A 96 19.08 -6.84 -4.24
C SER A 96 18.95 -8.08 -5.15
N ASN A 97 17.76 -8.70 -5.22
CA ASN A 97 17.55 -9.90 -6.04
C ASN A 97 17.93 -9.72 -7.51
N ALA A 98 17.74 -8.52 -8.09
CA ALA A 98 18.14 -8.27 -9.48
C ALA A 98 19.66 -8.32 -9.66
N ALA A 99 20.41 -7.74 -8.74
CA ALA A 99 21.88 -7.81 -8.75
C ALA A 99 22.39 -9.22 -8.45
N LEU A 100 21.75 -9.90 -7.49
CA LEU A 100 22.12 -11.26 -7.10
C LEU A 100 21.71 -12.31 -8.15
N ALA A 101 20.72 -12.03 -8.99
CA ALA A 101 20.41 -12.85 -10.16
C ALA A 101 21.53 -12.77 -11.21
N ALA A 102 22.13 -11.58 -11.36
CA ALA A 102 23.28 -11.37 -12.25
C ALA A 102 24.59 -11.94 -11.65
N TYR A 103 24.83 -11.69 -10.36
CA TYR A 103 26.05 -12.08 -9.65
C TYR A 103 25.76 -12.89 -8.37
N PRO A 104 25.33 -14.18 -8.49
CA PRO A 104 24.88 -14.98 -7.34
C PRO A 104 25.92 -15.19 -6.24
N LEU A 105 27.21 -15.09 -6.57
CA LEU A 105 28.31 -15.23 -5.61
C LEU A 105 28.37 -14.12 -4.56
N LEU A 106 27.59 -13.03 -4.74
CA LEU A 106 27.46 -11.96 -3.79
C LEU A 106 26.41 -12.25 -2.69
N ALA A 107 25.58 -13.29 -2.87
CA ALA A 107 24.68 -13.80 -1.85
C ALA A 107 25.42 -14.64 -0.80
N CYS A 108 24.77 -14.89 0.33
CA CYS A 108 25.31 -15.83 1.33
C CYS A 108 25.42 -17.25 0.76
N PRO A 109 26.53 -17.98 1.00
CA PRO A 109 26.74 -19.32 0.46
C PRO A 109 25.72 -20.37 0.95
N VAL A 110 24.97 -20.05 1.99
CA VAL A 110 23.89 -20.90 2.53
C VAL A 110 22.56 -20.77 1.74
N VAL A 111 22.46 -19.83 0.81
CA VAL A 111 21.30 -19.72 -0.06
C VAL A 111 21.26 -20.91 -1.02
N ASN A 112 20.27 -21.78 -0.85
CA ASN A 112 20.12 -23.04 -1.59
C ASN A 112 18.92 -23.04 -2.55
N LYS A 113 18.45 -21.87 -2.96
CA LYS A 113 17.32 -21.67 -3.88
C LYS A 113 17.74 -20.87 -5.10
N TYR A 114 16.94 -20.97 -6.17
CA TYR A 114 17.17 -20.20 -7.39
C TYR A 114 17.00 -18.70 -7.10
N ILE A 115 18.02 -17.93 -7.45
CA ILE A 115 18.00 -16.47 -7.36
C ILE A 115 17.64 -15.92 -8.74
N GLY A 116 16.54 -15.20 -8.84
CA GLY A 116 16.09 -14.58 -10.07
C GLY A 116 15.49 -13.21 -9.79
N VAL A 117 15.40 -12.37 -10.82
CA VAL A 117 14.72 -11.07 -10.73
C VAL A 117 13.25 -11.30 -10.42
N LEU A 118 12.73 -10.70 -9.36
CA LEU A 118 11.39 -10.98 -8.86
C LEU A 118 10.31 -10.34 -9.75
N PRO A 119 9.32 -11.09 -10.21
CA PRO A 119 8.20 -10.51 -10.96
C PRO A 119 7.13 -9.89 -10.05
N GLY A 120 7.14 -10.20 -8.76
CA GLY A 120 6.17 -9.82 -7.74
C GLY A 120 6.83 -9.46 -6.42
N LEU A 121 6.11 -9.62 -5.30
CA LEU A 121 6.58 -9.27 -3.95
C LEU A 121 7.65 -10.22 -3.38
N GLY A 122 8.05 -11.23 -4.10
CA GLY A 122 9.13 -12.14 -3.75
C GLY A 122 8.82 -13.17 -2.65
N GLY A 123 7.97 -12.87 -1.70
CA GLY A 123 7.64 -13.78 -0.60
C GLY A 123 8.90 -14.28 0.15
N GLU A 124 9.22 -15.57 0.02
CA GLU A 124 10.43 -16.16 0.61
C GLU A 124 11.73 -15.69 -0.05
N ASN A 125 11.71 -15.30 -1.33
CA ASN A 125 12.91 -14.87 -2.03
C ASN A 125 13.33 -13.44 -1.67
N ALA A 126 12.46 -12.66 -1.05
CA ALA A 126 12.80 -11.33 -0.53
C ALA A 126 13.76 -11.37 0.69
N ASP A 127 14.14 -12.55 1.20
CA ASP A 127 15.16 -12.73 2.22
C ASP A 127 16.57 -12.94 1.63
N VAL A 128 16.69 -13.00 0.30
CA VAL A 128 17.99 -13.13 -0.38
C VAL A 128 18.60 -11.74 -0.54
N ILE A 129 19.59 -11.46 0.29
CA ILE A 129 20.26 -10.16 0.39
C ILE A 129 21.78 -10.32 0.24
N TYR A 130 22.52 -9.23 0.02
CA TYR A 130 23.97 -9.27 -0.05
C TYR A 130 24.59 -9.88 1.20
N CYS A 131 25.65 -10.69 1.01
CA CYS A 131 26.38 -11.31 2.12
C CYS A 131 27.28 -10.31 2.84
N ALA A 132 26.95 -9.93 4.07
CA ALA A 132 27.74 -8.98 4.85
C ALA A 132 29.12 -9.50 5.30
N GLY A 133 29.32 -10.81 5.26
CA GLY A 133 30.61 -11.45 5.56
C GLY A 133 31.55 -11.55 4.35
N ASN A 134 31.07 -11.30 3.14
CA ASN A 134 31.85 -11.46 1.90
C ASN A 134 32.44 -10.11 1.45
N ASP A 135 33.77 -9.99 1.47
CA ASP A 135 34.45 -8.75 1.07
C ASP A 135 34.29 -8.42 -0.43
N SER A 136 34.03 -9.40 -1.29
CA SER A 136 33.75 -9.16 -2.71
C SER A 136 32.47 -8.33 -2.91
N VAL A 137 31.51 -8.41 -1.99
CA VAL A 137 30.30 -7.56 -2.02
C VAL A 137 30.68 -6.09 -1.89
N PHE A 138 31.59 -5.76 -0.98
CA PHE A 138 32.01 -4.37 -0.79
C PHE A 138 32.82 -3.85 -1.99
N THR A 139 33.67 -4.69 -2.60
CA THR A 139 34.38 -4.33 -3.83
C THR A 139 33.40 -4.08 -4.97
N PHE A 140 32.41 -4.95 -5.15
CA PHE A 140 31.37 -4.80 -6.16
C PHE A 140 30.58 -3.50 -5.95
N LEU A 141 30.11 -3.23 -4.71
CA LEU A 141 29.35 -2.02 -4.42
C LEU A 141 30.17 -0.75 -4.60
N GLN A 142 31.45 -0.77 -4.24
CA GLN A 142 32.36 0.36 -4.48
C GLN A 142 32.54 0.65 -5.97
N ASP A 143 32.73 -0.38 -6.78
CA ASP A 143 32.86 -0.26 -8.22
C ASP A 143 31.58 0.28 -8.87
N VAL A 144 30.41 -0.20 -8.44
CA VAL A 144 29.10 0.33 -8.89
C VAL A 144 28.95 1.80 -8.50
N LEU A 145 29.27 2.12 -7.24
CA LEU A 145 29.15 3.48 -6.74
C LEU A 145 30.12 4.45 -7.42
N ASP A 146 31.32 4.00 -7.83
CA ASP A 146 32.24 4.86 -8.59
C ASP A 146 31.61 5.34 -9.91
N GLU A 147 30.96 4.44 -10.69
CA GLU A 147 30.27 4.84 -11.90
C GLU A 147 29.04 5.74 -11.62
N VAL A 148 28.26 5.41 -10.58
CA VAL A 148 27.11 6.24 -10.15
C VAL A 148 27.55 7.65 -9.74
N LEU A 149 28.64 7.79 -8.99
CA LEU A 149 29.17 9.07 -8.55
C LEU A 149 29.67 9.96 -9.69
N GLU A 150 30.12 9.37 -10.81
CA GLU A 150 30.45 10.12 -12.05
C GLU A 150 29.21 10.64 -12.78
N LEU A 151 28.12 9.89 -12.74
CA LEU A 151 26.88 10.21 -13.44
C LEU A 151 26.04 11.26 -12.70
N PHE A 152 26.05 11.22 -11.38
CA PHE A 152 25.22 12.09 -10.53
C PHE A 152 26.07 13.09 -9.76
N PRO A 153 25.99 14.40 -10.10
CA PRO A 153 26.71 15.46 -9.38
C PRO A 153 26.11 15.78 -8.01
N SER A 154 25.00 15.12 -7.64
CA SER A 154 24.34 15.31 -6.35
C SER A 154 25.32 15.17 -5.19
N LYS A 155 25.18 16.04 -4.22
CA LYS A 155 25.87 15.92 -2.94
C LYS A 155 25.45 14.66 -2.18
N TYR A 156 24.25 14.16 -2.44
CA TYR A 156 23.60 13.08 -1.72
C TYR A 156 23.57 11.79 -2.54
N ILE A 157 23.80 10.68 -1.86
CA ILE A 157 23.62 9.31 -2.40
C ILE A 157 22.77 8.53 -1.40
N HIS A 158 21.71 7.93 -1.88
CA HIS A 158 20.86 7.06 -1.06
C HIS A 158 21.32 5.61 -1.21
N LEU A 159 21.53 4.93 -0.08
CA LEU A 159 22.05 3.55 -0.02
C LEU A 159 20.99 2.51 0.40
N GLY A 160 19.71 2.88 0.45
CA GLY A 160 18.64 2.00 0.90
C GLY A 160 18.69 1.69 2.40
N GLY A 161 18.71 0.43 2.75
CA GLY A 161 18.82 -0.05 4.12
C GLY A 161 17.53 -0.60 4.71
N ASP A 162 16.44 -0.59 3.94
CA ASP A 162 15.11 -1.02 4.34
C ASP A 162 14.90 -2.55 4.18
N GLU A 163 13.92 -3.04 4.90
CA GLU A 163 13.33 -4.39 4.82
C GLU A 163 14.32 -5.57 4.80
N ALA A 164 15.57 -5.37 5.26
CA ALA A 164 16.60 -6.40 5.26
C ALA A 164 16.25 -7.59 6.17
N ARG A 165 15.85 -8.72 5.59
CA ARG A 165 15.57 -9.97 6.31
C ARG A 165 16.87 -10.74 6.53
N LYS A 166 17.31 -10.90 7.78
CA LYS A 166 18.62 -11.44 8.16
C LYS A 166 18.69 -12.97 8.23
N THR A 167 17.63 -13.68 7.81
CA THR A 167 17.52 -15.15 7.91
C THR A 167 18.75 -15.90 7.38
N HIS A 168 19.30 -15.45 6.25
CA HIS A 168 20.53 -16.07 5.70
C HIS A 168 21.79 -15.61 6.41
N TRP A 169 21.84 -14.42 7.00
CA TRP A 169 22.99 -13.96 7.78
C TRP A 169 23.14 -14.75 9.08
N GLU A 170 22.03 -15.09 9.74
CA GLU A 170 22.01 -15.92 10.95
C GLU A 170 22.67 -17.29 10.74
N ALA A 171 22.46 -17.90 9.57
CA ALA A 171 23.00 -19.20 9.21
C ALA A 171 24.36 -19.14 8.47
N CYS A 172 24.77 -17.96 8.00
CA CYS A 172 25.93 -17.80 7.12
C CYS A 172 27.23 -17.80 7.91
N PRO A 173 28.19 -18.76 7.68
CA PRO A 173 29.45 -18.80 8.40
C PRO A 173 30.30 -17.54 8.17
N LEU A 174 30.23 -16.91 7.01
CA LEU A 174 30.98 -15.68 6.71
C LEU A 174 30.42 -14.48 7.51
N CYS A 175 29.09 -14.35 7.58
CA CYS A 175 28.44 -13.29 8.37
C CYS A 175 28.73 -13.48 9.86
N GLN A 176 28.59 -14.71 10.38
CA GLN A 176 28.87 -15.00 11.78
C GLN A 176 30.35 -14.79 12.14
N ALA A 177 31.28 -15.14 11.24
CA ALA A 177 32.71 -14.85 11.42
C ALA A 177 32.96 -13.33 11.46
N ARG A 178 32.31 -12.55 10.60
CA ARG A 178 32.39 -11.08 10.57
C ARG A 178 31.86 -10.47 11.87
N MET A 179 30.71 -10.95 12.36
CA MET A 179 30.16 -10.50 13.63
C MET A 179 31.12 -10.75 14.79
N LYS A 180 31.72 -11.93 14.85
CA LYS A 180 32.70 -12.26 15.87
C LYS A 180 33.97 -11.39 15.77
N GLU A 181 34.50 -11.20 14.56
CA GLU A 181 35.66 -10.34 14.29
C GLU A 181 35.43 -8.92 14.75
N LYS A 182 34.26 -8.34 14.40
CA LYS A 182 33.90 -6.94 14.70
C LYS A 182 33.23 -6.77 16.05
N LYS A 183 32.99 -7.85 16.80
CA LYS A 183 32.30 -7.86 18.11
C LYS A 183 30.90 -7.26 18.03
N LEU A 184 30.15 -7.57 16.97
CA LEU A 184 28.78 -7.11 16.77
C LEU A 184 27.82 -8.00 17.57
N ALA A 185 26.81 -7.40 18.19
CA ALA A 185 25.91 -8.08 19.12
C ALA A 185 24.89 -8.98 18.42
N ASN A 186 24.44 -8.58 17.23
CA ASN A 186 23.40 -9.25 16.44
C ASN A 186 23.47 -8.84 14.97
N GLU A 187 22.57 -9.37 14.16
CA GLU A 187 22.50 -9.10 12.73
C GLU A 187 22.03 -7.67 12.39
N GLU A 188 21.35 -6.97 13.31
CA GLU A 188 21.07 -5.53 13.16
C GLU A 188 22.37 -4.72 13.20
N GLU A 189 23.23 -4.98 14.17
CA GLU A 189 24.57 -4.37 14.25
C GLU A 189 25.44 -4.76 13.04
N LEU A 190 25.27 -5.97 12.49
CA LEU A 190 25.94 -6.36 11.25
C LEU A 190 25.45 -5.52 10.06
N GLN A 191 24.17 -5.18 10.00
CA GLN A 191 23.65 -4.25 9.00
C GLN A 191 24.23 -2.85 9.19
N GLY A 192 24.30 -2.34 10.42
CA GLY A 192 24.96 -1.08 10.75
C GLY A 192 26.42 -1.06 10.30
N TYR A 193 27.17 -2.13 10.56
CA TYR A 193 28.54 -2.30 10.07
C TYR A 193 28.61 -2.27 8.53
N PHE A 194 27.73 -3.02 7.86
CA PHE A 194 27.67 -3.10 6.40
C PHE A 194 27.44 -1.70 5.80
N MET A 195 26.38 -1.05 6.21
CA MET A 195 26.01 0.28 5.73
C MET A 195 27.09 1.32 6.06
N GLY A 196 27.62 1.30 7.28
CA GLY A 196 28.69 2.22 7.70
C GLY A 196 30.00 2.02 6.94
N ARG A 197 30.31 0.79 6.48
CA ARG A 197 31.48 0.53 5.65
C ARG A 197 31.34 1.13 4.24
N VAL A 198 30.15 0.97 3.62
CA VAL A 198 29.87 1.58 2.31
C VAL A 198 29.75 3.09 2.42
N ALA A 199 29.08 3.58 3.46
CA ALA A 199 28.95 5.03 3.71
C ALA A 199 30.30 5.72 3.80
N ARG A 200 31.24 5.19 4.58
CA ARG A 200 32.61 5.77 4.68
C ARG A 200 33.31 5.83 3.32
N TYR A 201 33.07 4.87 2.43
CA TYR A 201 33.59 4.92 1.08
C TYR A 201 33.03 6.11 0.29
N VAL A 202 31.71 6.26 0.29
CA VAL A 202 30.99 7.35 -0.40
C VAL A 202 31.39 8.73 0.19
N GLN A 203 31.50 8.83 1.50
CA GLN A 203 31.95 10.03 2.21
C GLN A 203 33.39 10.40 1.87
N GLY A 204 34.28 9.38 1.72
CA GLY A 204 35.65 9.55 1.23
C GLY A 204 35.73 10.14 -0.18
N LYS A 205 34.66 10.04 -0.97
CA LYS A 205 34.51 10.71 -2.28
C LYS A 205 33.84 12.10 -2.18
N GLY A 206 33.61 12.62 -0.96
CA GLY A 206 33.06 13.95 -0.71
C GLY A 206 31.53 14.04 -0.82
N ARG A 207 30.81 12.91 -0.69
CA ARG A 207 29.36 12.87 -0.74
C ARG A 207 28.75 12.61 0.64
N GLU A 208 27.48 12.96 0.81
CA GLU A 208 26.68 12.67 2.00
C GLU A 208 25.75 11.49 1.74
N VAL A 209 25.52 10.68 2.77
CA VAL A 209 24.77 9.42 2.64
C VAL A 209 23.39 9.55 3.25
N ILE A 210 22.41 9.02 2.54
CA ILE A 210 21.02 8.89 2.97
C ILE A 210 20.67 7.41 3.10
N GLY A 211 19.78 7.07 4.04
CA GLY A 211 19.21 5.73 4.15
C GLY A 211 17.84 5.75 4.81
N TRP A 212 17.13 4.64 4.71
CA TRP A 212 15.80 4.48 5.30
C TRP A 212 15.88 4.31 6.82
N ASP A 213 14.76 4.56 7.51
CA ASP A 213 14.71 4.65 8.97
C ASP A 213 14.88 3.34 9.73
N GLU A 214 14.88 2.17 9.06
CA GLU A 214 15.31 0.89 9.66
C GLU A 214 16.75 0.90 10.15
N LEU A 215 17.60 1.71 9.54
CA LEU A 215 18.99 1.85 9.95
C LEU A 215 19.14 2.33 11.41
N THR A 216 18.11 2.96 11.96
CA THR A 216 18.06 3.39 13.37
C THR A 216 17.96 2.23 14.37
N ASN A 217 17.77 0.98 13.89
CA ASN A 217 17.81 -0.22 14.72
C ASN A 217 19.25 -0.66 15.06
N ALA A 218 20.26 -0.06 14.42
CA ALA A 218 21.67 -0.39 14.59
C ALA A 218 22.49 0.87 14.92
N THR A 219 23.74 0.66 15.31
CA THR A 219 24.73 1.74 15.42
C THR A 219 25.21 2.14 14.03
N ILE A 220 24.90 3.35 13.60
CA ILE A 220 25.30 3.92 12.31
C ILE A 220 26.14 5.18 12.53
N PRO A 221 26.97 5.60 11.54
CA PRO A 221 27.68 6.88 11.59
C PRO A 221 26.74 8.07 11.78
N ASP A 222 27.12 9.03 12.63
CA ASP A 222 26.30 10.19 13.06
C ASP A 222 25.88 11.11 11.91
N ASP A 223 26.56 11.06 10.77
CA ASP A 223 26.34 11.91 9.60
C ASP A 223 25.40 11.28 8.54
N PHE A 224 24.83 10.10 8.81
CA PHE A 224 23.72 9.57 8.00
C PHE A 224 22.51 10.51 8.06
N ILE A 225 21.91 10.74 6.90
CA ILE A 225 20.60 11.39 6.78
C ILE A 225 19.54 10.29 6.74
N ILE A 226 18.52 10.39 7.59
CA ILE A 226 17.50 9.36 7.73
C ILE A 226 16.20 9.77 7.04
N LEU A 227 15.71 8.92 6.12
CA LEU A 227 14.36 9.06 5.54
C LEU A 227 13.35 8.29 6.38
N GLY A 228 12.43 9.01 7.04
CA GLY A 228 11.40 8.46 7.90
C GLY A 228 10.17 8.03 7.11
N TRP A 229 10.07 6.75 6.78
CA TRP A 229 8.94 6.21 6.01
C TRP A 229 8.01 5.31 6.82
N GLN A 230 8.54 4.58 7.79
CA GLN A 230 7.74 3.61 8.54
C GLN A 230 6.60 4.29 9.29
N LYS A 231 5.37 3.82 9.04
CA LYS A 231 4.14 4.36 9.64
C LYS A 231 4.01 5.88 9.41
N TYR A 232 4.35 6.69 10.44
CA TYR A 232 4.34 8.15 10.43
C TYR A 232 5.75 8.77 10.51
N GLY A 233 6.81 7.94 10.41
CA GLY A 233 8.21 8.41 10.41
C GLY A 233 8.81 8.60 11.79
N GLU A 234 8.27 7.95 12.83
CA GLU A 234 8.69 8.13 14.22
C GLU A 234 10.16 7.74 14.46
N ALA A 235 10.68 6.77 13.70
CA ALA A 235 12.07 6.34 13.84
C ALA A 235 13.07 7.43 13.40
N ALA A 236 12.76 8.20 12.34
CA ALA A 236 13.59 9.32 11.92
C ALA A 236 13.59 10.47 12.95
N VAL A 237 12.46 10.70 13.62
CA VAL A 237 12.37 11.69 14.72
C VAL A 237 13.27 11.29 15.89
N LYS A 238 13.28 9.99 16.26
CA LYS A 238 14.20 9.47 17.28
C LYS A 238 15.67 9.59 16.85
N ALA A 239 15.98 9.34 15.57
CA ALA A 239 17.33 9.56 15.05
C ALA A 239 17.77 11.02 15.15
N ALA A 240 16.86 11.97 14.97
CA ALA A 240 17.13 13.38 15.15
C ALA A 240 17.52 13.74 16.60
N GLU A 241 16.96 13.04 17.60
CA GLU A 241 17.39 13.20 19.01
C GLU A 241 18.86 12.78 19.24
N LEU A 242 19.38 11.89 18.37
CA LEU A 242 20.78 11.48 18.34
C LEU A 242 21.67 12.36 17.43
N GLY A 243 21.10 13.39 16.80
CA GLY A 243 21.82 14.35 15.98
C GLY A 243 21.75 14.11 14.46
N HIS A 244 21.06 13.07 13.99
CA HIS A 244 20.89 12.81 12.56
C HIS A 244 19.98 13.84 11.90
N ARG A 245 20.38 14.35 10.75
CA ARG A 245 19.45 15.08 9.85
C ARG A 245 18.44 14.09 9.27
N PHE A 246 17.25 14.56 8.96
CA PHE A 246 16.22 13.68 8.46
C PHE A 246 15.26 14.36 7.46
N VAL A 247 14.55 13.51 6.69
CA VAL A 247 13.48 13.89 5.78
C VAL A 247 12.24 13.09 6.16
N MET A 248 11.08 13.73 6.19
CA MET A 248 9.81 13.05 6.44
C MET A 248 9.17 12.57 5.14
N THR A 249 8.94 11.26 5.05
CA THR A 249 8.23 10.62 3.94
C THR A 249 7.30 9.50 4.42
N PRO A 250 6.43 9.78 5.42
CA PRO A 250 5.64 8.75 6.10
C PRO A 250 4.73 8.00 5.13
N ALA A 251 4.86 6.66 5.09
CA ALA A 251 4.13 5.80 4.14
C ALA A 251 2.61 5.92 4.26
N ARG A 252 2.10 6.29 5.43
CA ARG A 252 0.66 6.48 5.65
C ARG A 252 0.09 7.67 4.89
N ILE A 253 0.92 8.69 4.61
CA ILE A 253 0.51 9.98 4.03
C ILE A 253 1.22 10.28 2.71
N MET A 254 2.53 9.99 2.62
CA MET A 254 3.37 10.42 1.49
C MET A 254 3.65 9.33 0.46
N TYR A 255 3.14 8.09 0.64
CA TYR A 255 3.20 7.08 -0.41
C TYR A 255 2.01 7.26 -1.35
N LEU A 256 2.28 7.90 -2.51
CA LEU A 256 1.25 8.25 -3.50
C LEU A 256 0.80 7.07 -4.37
N ILE A 257 0.98 5.85 -3.89
CA ILE A 257 0.53 4.61 -4.51
C ILE A 257 -0.78 4.09 -3.92
N ARG A 258 -1.38 4.82 -2.98
CA ARG A 258 -2.63 4.44 -2.32
C ARG A 258 -3.84 5.01 -3.03
N TYR A 259 -5.02 4.49 -2.71
CA TYR A 259 -6.27 5.00 -3.24
C TYR A 259 -6.48 6.48 -2.90
N GLN A 260 -6.78 7.30 -3.91
CA GLN A 260 -6.95 8.75 -3.76
C GLN A 260 -8.36 9.17 -3.35
N GLY A 261 -9.31 8.25 -3.42
CA GLY A 261 -10.71 8.49 -3.11
C GLY A 261 -11.44 7.19 -2.81
N PRO A 262 -12.77 7.21 -2.89
CA PRO A 262 -13.59 6.04 -2.62
C PRO A 262 -13.19 4.88 -3.53
N GLN A 263 -12.81 3.75 -2.94
CA GLN A 263 -12.23 2.62 -3.66
C GLN A 263 -13.14 2.01 -4.74
N TRP A 264 -14.44 2.25 -4.66
CA TRP A 264 -15.42 1.87 -5.69
C TRP A 264 -15.06 2.41 -7.08
N PHE A 265 -14.43 3.57 -7.16
CA PHE A 265 -14.12 4.29 -8.39
C PHE A 265 -12.65 4.22 -8.79
N GLU A 266 -11.79 3.79 -7.88
CA GLU A 266 -10.35 3.82 -8.09
C GLU A 266 -9.86 2.61 -8.91
N PRO A 267 -8.83 2.75 -9.74
CA PRO A 267 -8.11 1.61 -10.26
C PRO A 267 -7.47 0.80 -9.11
N LEU A 268 -7.16 -0.48 -9.37
CA LEU A 268 -6.48 -1.30 -8.37
C LEU A 268 -5.10 -0.71 -8.05
N THR A 269 -4.84 -0.49 -6.77
CA THR A 269 -3.54 -0.04 -6.28
C THR A 269 -3.26 -0.63 -4.90
N TYR A 270 -2.25 -0.09 -4.20
CA TYR A 270 -1.86 -0.58 -2.88
C TYR A 270 -2.96 -0.30 -1.85
N PHE A 271 -3.05 -1.14 -0.81
CA PHE A 271 -4.12 -1.04 0.18
C PHE A 271 -4.11 0.29 0.96
N GLY A 272 -5.31 0.68 1.41
CA GLY A 272 -5.53 1.89 2.21
C GLY A 272 -5.72 3.15 1.37
N ASN A 273 -6.35 4.13 1.98
CA ASN A 273 -6.64 5.41 1.36
C ASN A 273 -5.57 6.44 1.72
N ASN A 274 -5.30 7.34 0.79
CA ASN A 274 -4.49 8.53 0.96
C ASN A 274 -5.04 9.60 0.01
N THR A 275 -6.03 10.33 0.50
CA THR A 275 -6.74 11.32 -0.31
C THR A 275 -5.91 12.59 -0.52
N LEU A 276 -6.33 13.42 -1.46
CA LEU A 276 -5.78 14.77 -1.64
C LEU A 276 -5.81 15.57 -0.33
N LYS A 277 -6.89 15.41 0.46
CA LYS A 277 -7.07 16.11 1.74
C LYS A 277 -6.09 15.60 2.81
N ASP A 278 -5.82 14.29 2.84
CA ASP A 278 -4.87 13.70 3.79
C ASP A 278 -3.45 14.24 3.57
N VAL A 279 -3.01 14.33 2.30
CA VAL A 279 -1.71 14.91 1.96
C VAL A 279 -1.68 16.41 2.30
N TYR A 280 -2.74 17.15 1.95
CA TYR A 280 -2.82 18.59 2.24
C TYR A 280 -2.81 18.89 3.74
N ASP A 281 -3.50 18.09 4.56
CA ASP A 281 -3.62 18.29 6.01
C ASP A 281 -2.35 17.87 6.77
N TYR A 282 -1.43 17.17 6.12
CA TYR A 282 -0.20 16.77 6.78
C TYR A 282 0.63 17.96 7.24
N GLU A 283 1.07 17.90 8.49
CA GLU A 283 2.00 18.86 9.08
C GLU A 283 3.31 18.14 9.41
N PRO A 284 4.40 18.44 8.68
CA PRO A 284 5.67 17.73 8.88
C PRO A 284 6.33 18.03 10.23
N ILE A 285 6.10 19.20 10.80
CA ILE A 285 6.65 19.60 12.10
C ILE A 285 5.55 19.40 13.16
N GLN A 286 5.78 18.47 14.09
CA GLN A 286 4.85 18.23 15.18
C GLN A 286 5.04 19.25 16.31
N LYS A 287 3.96 19.56 17.02
CA LYS A 287 3.95 20.63 18.06
C LYS A 287 4.84 20.31 19.27
N ASP A 288 5.10 19.05 19.53
CA ASP A 288 5.88 18.55 20.65
C ASP A 288 7.38 18.39 20.33
N TRP A 289 7.79 18.67 19.09
CA TRP A 289 9.20 18.57 18.72
C TRP A 289 10.05 19.69 19.34
N SER A 290 11.24 19.33 19.79
CA SER A 290 12.23 20.29 20.25
C SER A 290 12.73 21.19 19.11
N GLN A 291 13.23 22.39 19.43
CA GLN A 291 13.86 23.26 18.44
C GLN A 291 15.08 22.57 17.78
N HIS A 292 15.78 21.72 18.51
CA HIS A 292 16.88 20.92 17.97
C HIS A 292 16.38 19.96 16.90
N THR A 293 15.34 19.16 17.20
CA THR A 293 14.71 18.25 16.22
C THR A 293 14.25 19.00 14.97
N VAL A 294 13.56 20.12 15.14
CA VAL A 294 13.12 20.96 14.01
C VAL A 294 14.29 21.45 13.16
N SER A 295 15.42 21.81 13.77
CA SER A 295 16.61 22.30 13.03
C SER A 295 17.29 21.23 12.18
N LEU A 296 17.06 19.95 12.47
CA LEU A 296 17.61 18.80 11.74
C LEU A 296 16.67 18.30 10.59
N LEU A 297 15.43 18.77 10.56
CA LEU A 297 14.51 18.45 9.47
C LEU A 297 14.94 19.14 8.18
N MET A 298 15.27 18.36 7.16
CA MET A 298 15.69 18.86 5.84
C MET A 298 14.51 19.16 4.92
N GLY A 299 13.36 18.50 5.13
CA GLY A 299 12.18 18.66 4.30
C GLY A 299 11.24 17.48 4.34
N VAL A 300 10.37 17.44 3.32
CA VAL A 300 9.37 16.39 3.10
C VAL A 300 9.52 15.79 1.72
N GLN A 301 9.19 14.51 1.59
CA GLN A 301 9.22 13.79 0.33
C GLN A 301 7.93 12.98 0.17
N ALA A 302 7.45 12.82 -1.08
CA ALA A 302 6.49 11.79 -1.42
C ALA A 302 7.16 10.68 -2.22
N CYS A 303 6.73 9.43 -2.02
CA CYS A 303 7.19 8.28 -2.76
C CYS A 303 6.12 7.81 -3.75
N MET A 304 6.57 7.48 -4.95
CA MET A 304 5.77 6.89 -6.02
C MET A 304 6.37 5.55 -6.41
N TRP A 305 5.82 4.47 -5.90
CA TRP A 305 6.18 3.11 -6.23
C TRP A 305 5.31 2.58 -7.38
N THR A 306 5.86 1.71 -8.21
CA THR A 306 5.23 1.35 -9.49
C THR A 306 4.63 -0.05 -9.54
N GLU A 307 4.37 -0.69 -8.40
CA GLU A 307 3.85 -2.07 -8.31
C GLU A 307 2.53 -2.27 -9.06
N PHE A 308 1.72 -1.21 -9.16
CA PHE A 308 0.41 -1.23 -9.82
C PHE A 308 0.37 -0.38 -11.10
N CYS A 309 1.51 0.12 -11.55
CA CYS A 309 1.60 0.91 -12.78
C CYS A 309 1.95 -0.01 -13.95
N ASN A 310 1.12 0.01 -14.99
CA ASN A 310 1.35 -0.72 -16.24
C ASN A 310 1.68 0.23 -17.41
N ALA A 311 1.38 1.52 -17.26
CA ALA A 311 1.59 2.56 -18.25
C ALA A 311 2.00 3.88 -17.56
N PRO A 312 2.63 4.82 -18.31
CA PRO A 312 2.97 6.14 -17.78
C PRO A 312 1.78 6.93 -17.22
N GLU A 313 0.59 6.71 -17.78
CA GLU A 313 -0.66 7.34 -17.37
C GLU A 313 -1.09 6.89 -15.96
N ASP A 314 -0.74 5.66 -15.55
CA ASP A 314 -1.01 5.16 -14.19
C ASP A 314 -0.16 5.94 -13.18
N VAL A 315 1.10 6.24 -13.51
CA VAL A 315 1.99 7.07 -12.68
C VAL A 315 1.44 8.49 -12.57
N ASP A 316 1.03 9.09 -13.67
CA ASP A 316 0.42 10.41 -13.68
C ASP A 316 -0.84 10.46 -12.81
N TYR A 317 -1.73 9.48 -12.99
CA TYR A 317 -2.97 9.36 -12.21
C TYR A 317 -2.69 9.28 -10.71
N LEU A 318 -1.71 8.47 -10.30
CA LEU A 318 -1.37 8.29 -8.89
C LEU A 318 -0.65 9.51 -8.30
N LEU A 319 0.19 10.21 -9.06
CA LEU A 319 0.88 11.41 -8.61
C LEU A 319 -0.06 12.61 -8.47
N PHE A 320 -0.90 12.84 -9.50
CA PHE A 320 -1.68 14.07 -9.59
C PHE A 320 -3.15 13.87 -9.19
N PRO A 321 -3.73 14.85 -8.45
CA PRO A 321 -3.16 16.15 -8.05
C PRO A 321 -2.38 16.13 -6.74
N ARG A 322 -2.17 14.98 -6.06
CA ARG A 322 -1.58 14.92 -4.71
C ARG A 322 -0.16 15.50 -4.63
N LEU A 323 0.61 15.45 -5.71
CA LEU A 323 1.94 16.08 -5.74
C LEU A 323 1.85 17.61 -5.54
N SER A 324 0.75 18.26 -5.96
CA SER A 324 0.52 19.67 -5.67
C SER A 324 0.24 19.93 -4.19
N ALA A 325 -0.39 18.97 -3.52
CA ALA A 325 -0.61 19.06 -2.07
C ALA A 325 0.71 18.91 -1.28
N LEU A 326 1.62 18.03 -1.72
CA LEU A 326 2.97 17.97 -1.15
C LEU A 326 3.68 19.33 -1.29
N ALA A 327 3.60 19.95 -2.46
CA ALA A 327 4.20 21.27 -2.67
C ALA A 327 3.60 22.32 -1.72
N GLU A 328 2.28 22.32 -1.52
CA GLU A 328 1.61 23.21 -0.56
C GLU A 328 2.12 22.97 0.86
N VAL A 329 2.25 21.72 1.29
CA VAL A 329 2.81 21.36 2.61
C VAL A 329 4.26 21.83 2.76
N ALA A 330 5.07 21.72 1.71
CA ALA A 330 6.49 22.08 1.75
C ALA A 330 6.72 23.60 1.74
N TRP A 331 5.86 24.39 1.09
CA TRP A 331 6.08 25.81 0.86
C TRP A 331 5.22 26.75 1.71
N THR A 332 4.03 26.28 2.15
CA THR A 332 3.05 27.13 2.82
C THR A 332 3.07 26.89 4.33
N ARG A 333 3.32 27.94 5.11
CA ARG A 333 3.26 27.87 6.57
C ARG A 333 1.84 27.49 7.03
N PRO A 334 1.69 26.69 8.11
CA PRO A 334 0.38 26.23 8.59
C PRO A 334 -0.67 27.32 8.75
N GLU A 335 -0.25 28.50 9.25
CA GLU A 335 -1.16 29.64 9.50
C GLU A 335 -1.69 30.29 8.20
N ARG A 336 -1.06 29.99 7.06
CA ARG A 336 -1.44 30.49 5.73
C ARG A 336 -2.19 29.47 4.90
N LYS A 337 -2.27 28.23 5.34
CA LYS A 337 -3.00 27.18 4.61
C LYS A 337 -4.48 27.47 4.62
N GLY A 338 -5.12 27.34 3.47
CA GLY A 338 -6.55 27.53 3.30
C GLY A 338 -7.10 26.58 2.25
N TRP A 339 -7.83 25.54 2.68
CA TRP A 339 -8.29 24.46 1.80
C TRP A 339 -9.04 24.98 0.56
N LYS A 340 -9.95 25.94 0.73
CA LYS A 340 -10.71 26.53 -0.40
C LYS A 340 -9.80 27.27 -1.39
N ALA A 341 -8.84 28.02 -0.91
CA ALA A 341 -7.87 28.74 -1.76
C ALA A 341 -6.95 27.77 -2.50
N TYR A 342 -6.46 26.74 -1.79
CA TYR A 342 -5.67 25.68 -2.39
C TYR A 342 -6.43 24.96 -3.51
N LEU A 343 -7.69 24.59 -3.30
CA LEU A 343 -8.51 23.94 -4.32
C LEU A 343 -8.65 24.78 -5.59
N ALA A 344 -8.86 26.09 -5.45
CA ALA A 344 -8.93 27.00 -6.60
C ALA A 344 -7.60 27.09 -7.38
N ALA A 345 -6.47 27.16 -6.66
CA ALA A 345 -5.15 27.15 -7.27
C ALA A 345 -4.83 25.81 -7.96
N MET A 346 -5.18 24.70 -7.30
CA MET A 346 -5.04 23.35 -7.85
C MET A 346 -5.88 23.13 -9.11
N ASP A 347 -7.10 23.67 -9.18
CA ASP A 347 -7.92 23.57 -10.40
C ASP A 347 -7.21 24.23 -11.58
N GLY A 348 -6.59 25.41 -11.39
CA GLY A 348 -5.76 26.05 -12.41
C GLY A 348 -4.52 25.21 -12.78
N PHE A 349 -3.88 24.59 -11.80
CA PHE A 349 -2.76 23.66 -12.06
C PHE A 349 -3.21 22.43 -12.89
N ASN A 350 -4.38 21.87 -12.58
CA ASN A 350 -4.95 20.74 -13.33
C ASN A 350 -5.26 21.11 -14.79
N GLU A 351 -5.64 22.37 -15.08
CA GLU A 351 -5.78 22.85 -16.46
C GLU A 351 -4.44 22.85 -17.21
N HIS A 352 -3.34 23.21 -16.54
CA HIS A 352 -2.00 23.09 -17.12
C HIS A 352 -1.59 21.63 -17.37
N LEU A 353 -1.92 20.71 -16.45
CA LEU A 353 -1.70 19.28 -16.66
C LEU A 353 -2.47 18.78 -17.88
N ALA A 354 -3.76 19.11 -17.99
CA ALA A 354 -4.60 18.73 -19.12
C ALA A 354 -4.06 19.28 -20.45
N ALA A 355 -3.61 20.54 -20.49
CA ALA A 355 -3.04 21.16 -21.67
C ALA A 355 -1.72 20.47 -22.13
N LYS A 356 -1.01 19.82 -21.21
CA LYS A 356 0.20 19.02 -21.49
C LYS A 356 -0.11 17.54 -21.76
N GLY A 357 -1.38 17.13 -21.78
CA GLY A 357 -1.78 15.73 -21.95
C GLY A 357 -1.43 14.83 -20.76
N ILE A 358 -1.26 15.40 -19.56
CA ILE A 358 -0.96 14.67 -18.34
C ILE A 358 -2.28 14.29 -17.66
N VAL A 359 -2.45 13.00 -17.40
CA VAL A 359 -3.63 12.47 -16.70
C VAL A 359 -3.55 12.85 -15.22
N TYR A 360 -4.67 13.21 -14.62
CA TYR A 360 -4.78 13.42 -13.18
C TYR A 360 -6.08 12.85 -12.63
N ALA A 361 -6.03 12.39 -11.39
CA ALA A 361 -7.20 11.81 -10.74
C ALA A 361 -8.26 12.86 -10.42
N ARG A 362 -9.50 12.51 -10.66
CA ARG A 362 -10.68 13.29 -10.28
C ARG A 362 -11.38 12.72 -9.05
N SER A 363 -10.70 11.88 -8.31
CA SER A 363 -11.20 11.14 -7.14
C SER A 363 -11.78 12.03 -6.05
N MET A 364 -11.26 13.27 -5.94
CA MET A 364 -11.74 14.30 -5.02
C MET A 364 -13.18 14.74 -5.24
N TYR A 365 -13.75 14.45 -6.41
CA TYR A 365 -15.15 14.72 -6.73
C TYR A 365 -16.07 13.53 -6.50
N ASN A 366 -15.52 12.34 -6.25
CA ASN A 366 -16.30 11.14 -6.04
C ASN A 366 -16.90 11.10 -4.63
N ILE A 367 -18.06 10.49 -4.52
CA ILE A 367 -18.81 10.39 -3.28
C ILE A 367 -18.37 9.15 -2.51
N GLN A 368 -17.98 9.34 -1.25
CA GLN A 368 -17.82 8.26 -0.27
C GLN A 368 -19.16 8.03 0.42
N GLN A 369 -19.70 6.83 0.31
CA GLN A 369 -20.87 6.40 1.06
C GLN A 369 -20.47 5.82 2.42
N THR A 370 -21.37 5.95 3.38
CA THR A 370 -21.35 5.20 4.64
C THR A 370 -22.78 4.78 4.96
N VAL A 371 -23.02 3.49 5.13
CA VAL A 371 -24.33 2.94 5.47
C VAL A 371 -24.26 2.32 6.86
N THR A 372 -24.95 2.91 7.81
CA THR A 372 -24.90 2.53 9.22
C THR A 372 -26.26 2.07 9.72
N PRO A 373 -26.38 0.86 10.29
CA PRO A 373 -27.58 0.41 10.99
C PRO A 373 -27.85 1.28 12.23
N ARG A 374 -29.07 1.82 12.32
CA ARG A 374 -29.49 2.69 13.41
C ARG A 374 -30.98 2.52 13.75
N ASP A 375 -31.27 2.01 14.93
CA ASP A 375 -32.65 1.88 15.45
C ASP A 375 -33.64 1.18 14.49
N GLY A 376 -33.16 0.11 13.83
CA GLY A 376 -33.97 -0.66 12.87
C GLY A 376 -34.17 0.02 11.51
N ARG A 377 -33.36 1.02 11.20
CA ARG A 377 -33.26 1.74 9.91
C ARG A 377 -31.81 1.74 9.45
N LEU A 378 -31.57 2.15 8.21
CA LEU A 378 -30.23 2.43 7.71
C LEU A 378 -30.05 3.94 7.52
N GLU A 379 -29.02 4.50 8.11
CA GLU A 379 -28.58 5.87 7.86
C GLU A 379 -27.53 5.83 6.73
N VAL A 380 -27.80 6.54 5.62
CA VAL A 380 -26.88 6.66 4.48
C VAL A 380 -26.30 8.07 4.45
N LYS A 381 -24.98 8.17 4.60
CA LYS A 381 -24.22 9.41 4.39
C LYS A 381 -23.53 9.38 3.04
N LEU A 382 -23.49 10.53 2.39
CA LEU A 382 -22.88 10.78 1.10
C LEU A 382 -21.90 11.94 1.24
N ASP A 383 -20.62 11.65 1.42
CA ASP A 383 -19.58 12.64 1.70
C ASP A 383 -18.71 12.89 0.46
N CYS A 384 -18.31 14.15 0.25
CA CYS A 384 -17.34 14.53 -0.76
C CYS A 384 -16.32 15.49 -0.15
N ILE A 385 -15.04 15.30 -0.45
CA ILE A 385 -13.97 16.16 0.09
C ILE A 385 -13.94 17.55 -0.54
N ARG A 386 -14.63 17.75 -1.68
CA ARG A 386 -14.82 19.04 -2.34
C ARG A 386 -16.04 19.77 -1.72
N PRO A 387 -15.85 20.84 -0.94
CA PRO A 387 -16.98 21.55 -0.30
C PRO A 387 -17.74 22.48 -1.25
N ASP A 388 -17.21 22.70 -2.45
CA ASP A 388 -17.71 23.62 -3.49
C ASP A 388 -18.54 22.93 -4.57
N VAL A 389 -18.94 21.67 -4.35
CA VAL A 389 -19.82 20.92 -5.25
C VAL A 389 -21.15 20.58 -4.56
N GLU A 390 -22.19 20.43 -5.36
CA GLU A 390 -23.48 19.93 -4.92
C GLU A 390 -23.56 18.42 -5.09
N VAL A 391 -23.92 17.69 -4.04
CA VAL A 391 -24.27 16.27 -4.13
C VAL A 391 -25.73 16.14 -4.50
N ARG A 392 -26.02 15.57 -5.67
CA ARG A 392 -27.37 15.29 -6.16
C ARG A 392 -27.63 13.80 -6.19
N TYR A 393 -28.85 13.36 -5.85
CA TYR A 393 -29.17 11.94 -5.76
C TYR A 393 -30.58 11.60 -6.23
N THR A 394 -30.78 10.31 -6.51
CA THR A 394 -32.06 9.64 -6.75
C THR A 394 -32.19 8.42 -5.83
N MET A 395 -33.40 7.89 -5.62
CA MET A 395 -33.64 6.70 -4.76
C MET A 395 -34.36 5.58 -5.51
N ASP A 396 -34.57 5.74 -6.80
CA ASP A 396 -35.22 4.80 -7.69
C ASP A 396 -34.28 4.17 -8.73
N GLY A 397 -32.97 4.48 -8.61
CA GLY A 397 -31.93 3.99 -9.52
C GLY A 397 -31.82 4.77 -10.84
N SER A 398 -32.59 5.84 -11.04
CA SER A 398 -32.41 6.73 -12.19
C SER A 398 -31.10 7.53 -12.07
N GLN A 399 -30.55 7.95 -13.23
CA GLN A 399 -29.32 8.76 -13.23
C GLN A 399 -29.57 10.14 -12.60
N PRO A 400 -28.74 10.60 -11.65
CA PRO A 400 -28.85 11.94 -11.09
C PRO A 400 -28.48 12.99 -12.13
N THR A 401 -29.18 14.10 -12.11
CA THR A 401 -28.93 15.29 -12.92
C THR A 401 -28.77 16.52 -12.02
N ALA A 402 -28.39 17.66 -12.58
CA ALA A 402 -28.32 18.91 -11.84
C ALA A 402 -29.68 19.37 -11.23
N GLN A 403 -30.79 18.79 -11.68
CA GLN A 403 -32.16 19.05 -11.19
C GLN A 403 -32.64 17.98 -10.18
N SER A 404 -31.89 16.89 -9.98
CA SER A 404 -32.22 15.88 -8.99
C SER A 404 -32.16 16.44 -7.56
N ALA A 405 -32.70 15.71 -6.59
CA ALA A 405 -32.75 16.14 -5.20
C ALA A 405 -31.35 16.50 -4.67
N LEU A 406 -31.25 17.64 -3.99
CA LEU A 406 -30.00 18.05 -3.32
C LEU A 406 -29.85 17.28 -2.00
N TYR A 407 -28.68 16.68 -1.81
CA TYR A 407 -28.33 16.03 -0.54
C TYR A 407 -27.91 17.08 0.48
N VAL A 408 -28.70 17.21 1.56
CA VAL A 408 -28.45 18.19 2.65
C VAL A 408 -28.36 17.53 4.03
N ARG A 409 -28.76 16.27 4.14
CA ARG A 409 -28.71 15.48 5.39
C ARG A 409 -28.72 13.99 5.10
N PRO A 410 -28.29 13.13 6.06
CA PRO A 410 -28.33 11.70 5.89
C PRO A 410 -29.71 11.17 5.49
N LEU A 411 -29.71 10.18 4.58
CA LEU A 411 -30.94 9.53 4.12
C LEU A 411 -31.27 8.38 5.06
N MET A 412 -32.56 8.25 5.43
CA MET A 412 -33.03 7.16 6.31
C MET A 412 -33.82 6.14 5.48
N LEU A 413 -33.34 4.89 5.43
CA LEU A 413 -33.96 3.80 4.68
C LEU A 413 -34.66 2.81 5.63
N THR A 414 -35.82 2.30 5.17
CA THR A 414 -36.61 1.27 5.85
C THR A 414 -36.94 0.09 4.94
N GLY A 415 -36.32 0.00 3.77
CA GLY A 415 -36.54 -1.05 2.77
C GLY A 415 -35.55 -0.95 1.62
N THR A 416 -35.58 -1.90 0.71
CA THR A 416 -34.73 -1.95 -0.47
C THR A 416 -34.83 -0.68 -1.33
N LYS A 417 -33.66 -0.10 -1.65
CA LYS A 417 -33.51 1.06 -2.50
C LYS A 417 -32.23 0.99 -3.31
N THR A 418 -32.25 1.53 -4.52
CA THR A 418 -31.04 1.81 -5.28
C THR A 418 -30.81 3.32 -5.29
N ILE A 419 -29.83 3.77 -4.54
CA ILE A 419 -29.43 5.18 -4.52
C ILE A 419 -28.40 5.37 -5.63
N LYS A 420 -28.63 6.38 -6.50
CA LYS A 420 -27.58 6.90 -7.37
C LYS A 420 -27.28 8.34 -6.99
N ALA A 421 -26.01 8.68 -6.89
CA ALA A 421 -25.59 10.02 -6.51
C ALA A 421 -24.36 10.48 -7.30
N ALA A 422 -24.30 11.76 -7.61
CA ALA A 422 -23.13 12.37 -8.26
C ALA A 422 -22.93 13.80 -7.77
N THR A 423 -21.72 14.30 -7.93
CA THR A 423 -21.37 15.69 -7.61
C THR A 423 -21.53 16.58 -8.84
N PHE A 424 -22.02 17.80 -8.62
CA PHE A 424 -22.26 18.80 -9.66
C PHE A 424 -21.67 20.16 -9.27
N SER A 425 -21.17 20.89 -10.27
CA SER A 425 -20.77 22.30 -10.15
C SER A 425 -21.21 23.05 -11.41
N ALA A 426 -21.88 24.21 -11.23
CA ALA A 426 -22.44 24.99 -12.33
C ALA A 426 -23.29 24.16 -13.33
N GLY A 427 -24.06 23.20 -12.83
CA GLY A 427 -24.91 22.32 -13.65
C GLY A 427 -24.17 21.17 -14.35
N LYS A 428 -22.83 21.10 -14.29
CA LYS A 428 -22.01 20.04 -14.89
C LYS A 428 -21.66 18.98 -13.85
N GLN A 429 -21.78 17.71 -14.21
CA GLN A 429 -21.33 16.61 -13.38
C GLN A 429 -19.80 16.61 -13.25
N MET A 430 -19.28 16.50 -12.02
CA MET A 430 -17.86 16.57 -11.71
C MET A 430 -17.23 15.20 -11.44
N GLY A 431 -17.84 14.40 -10.57
CA GLY A 431 -17.40 13.05 -10.21
C GLY A 431 -18.14 11.96 -10.98
N GLN A 432 -17.73 10.72 -10.75
CA GLN A 432 -18.43 9.54 -11.24
C GLN A 432 -19.75 9.36 -10.48
N THR A 433 -20.73 8.70 -11.09
CA THR A 433 -21.99 8.39 -10.41
C THR A 433 -21.78 7.22 -9.47
N LEU A 434 -22.01 7.43 -8.18
CA LEU A 434 -22.14 6.35 -7.20
C LEU A 434 -23.45 5.60 -7.49
N GLU A 435 -23.37 4.28 -7.61
CA GLU A 435 -24.50 3.37 -7.63
C GLU A 435 -24.45 2.51 -6.37
N LEU A 436 -25.42 2.70 -5.49
CA LEU A 436 -25.49 2.06 -4.18
C LEU A 436 -26.80 1.28 -4.05
N PRO A 437 -26.82 -0.01 -4.46
CA PRO A 437 -27.95 -0.88 -4.19
C PRO A 437 -27.93 -1.28 -2.72
N VAL A 438 -28.98 -0.92 -1.99
CA VAL A 438 -29.22 -1.34 -0.61
C VAL A 438 -30.33 -2.38 -0.62
N VAL A 439 -30.01 -3.64 -0.28
CA VAL A 439 -30.96 -4.75 -0.32
C VAL A 439 -31.41 -5.06 1.11
N TRP A 440 -32.71 -4.92 1.34
CA TRP A 440 -33.29 -5.17 2.65
C TRP A 440 -33.68 -6.64 2.80
N ASN A 441 -33.23 -7.30 3.87
CA ASN A 441 -33.59 -8.66 4.25
C ASN A 441 -33.88 -8.71 5.78
N PRO A 442 -34.38 -9.82 6.34
CA PRO A 442 -34.69 -9.94 7.78
C PRO A 442 -33.55 -9.61 8.74
N ALA A 443 -32.28 -9.76 8.31
CA ALA A 443 -31.10 -9.39 9.11
C ALA A 443 -30.78 -7.89 9.06
N THR A 444 -31.26 -7.18 8.02
CA THR A 444 -30.89 -5.78 7.79
C THR A 444 -31.31 -4.88 8.94
N ALA A 445 -30.39 -4.02 9.40
CA ALA A 445 -30.56 -3.09 10.52
C ALA A 445 -30.92 -3.79 11.86
N ARG A 446 -30.59 -5.06 12.02
CA ARG A 446 -30.73 -5.82 13.27
C ARG A 446 -29.52 -5.66 14.18
N ALA A 447 -29.73 -5.95 15.45
CA ALA A 447 -28.64 -5.98 16.41
C ALA A 447 -27.72 -7.17 16.12
N ILE A 448 -26.43 -6.90 15.98
CA ILE A 448 -25.39 -7.90 15.75
C ILE A 448 -24.24 -7.64 16.70
N LYS A 449 -23.60 -8.70 17.22
CA LYS A 449 -22.48 -8.61 18.16
C LYS A 449 -21.38 -9.58 17.76
N SER A 450 -20.14 -9.13 17.87
CA SER A 450 -18.92 -9.92 17.70
C SER A 450 -17.83 -9.39 18.62
N ILE A 451 -16.78 -10.18 18.81
CA ILE A 451 -15.56 -9.78 19.52
C ILE A 451 -14.43 -9.68 18.47
N GLY A 452 -13.69 -8.58 18.52
CA GLY A 452 -12.52 -8.37 17.65
C GLY A 452 -12.82 -8.00 16.20
N ALA A 453 -14.10 -7.81 15.83
CA ALA A 453 -14.48 -7.26 14.54
C ALA A 453 -14.18 -5.75 14.48
N ASP A 454 -13.71 -5.28 13.34
CA ASP A 454 -13.44 -3.85 13.11
C ASP A 454 -14.74 -3.03 12.97
N ASN A 455 -15.71 -3.54 12.20
CA ASN A 455 -17.03 -2.90 12.01
C ASN A 455 -18.11 -3.95 11.74
N ILE A 456 -18.63 -4.56 12.79
CA ILE A 456 -19.63 -5.65 12.68
C ILE A 456 -20.95 -5.20 12.04
N GLY A 457 -21.28 -3.91 12.10
CA GLY A 457 -22.49 -3.35 11.51
C GLY A 457 -22.56 -3.51 9.99
N LEU A 458 -21.43 -3.67 9.32
CA LEU A 458 -21.37 -3.91 7.87
C LEU A 458 -22.11 -5.19 7.46
N LEU A 459 -22.12 -6.21 8.32
CA LEU A 459 -22.81 -7.48 8.03
C LEU A 459 -24.35 -7.38 7.97
N VAL A 460 -24.93 -6.22 8.32
CA VAL A 460 -26.38 -5.97 8.36
C VAL A 460 -26.75 -4.61 7.80
N ASN A 461 -25.92 -4.02 6.97
CA ASN A 461 -26.16 -2.71 6.35
C ASN A 461 -26.85 -2.79 4.97
N GLY A 462 -27.05 -4.00 4.45
CA GLY A 462 -27.71 -4.23 3.16
C GLY A 462 -26.86 -3.90 1.94
N VAL A 463 -25.55 -3.67 2.11
CA VAL A 463 -24.59 -3.31 1.03
C VAL A 463 -23.55 -4.39 0.85
N ARG A 464 -23.27 -4.73 -0.41
CA ARG A 464 -22.25 -5.73 -0.74
C ARG A 464 -20.91 -5.07 -1.02
N GLY A 465 -19.82 -5.68 -0.52
CA GLY A 465 -18.46 -5.24 -0.79
C GLY A 465 -18.05 -5.41 -2.26
N SER A 466 -17.11 -4.60 -2.73
CA SER A 466 -16.49 -4.74 -4.05
C SER A 466 -15.43 -5.85 -4.06
N LEU A 467 -14.71 -6.01 -5.19
CA LEU A 467 -13.55 -6.91 -5.25
C LEU A 467 -12.30 -6.36 -4.54
N LYS A 468 -12.39 -5.19 -3.92
CA LYS A 468 -11.31 -4.62 -3.10
C LYS A 468 -11.62 -4.87 -1.63
N TYR A 469 -10.93 -5.84 -1.03
CA TYR A 469 -11.16 -6.27 0.35
C TYR A 469 -10.92 -5.17 1.41
N THR A 470 -10.38 -4.02 1.00
CA THR A 470 -10.16 -2.84 1.85
C THR A 470 -11.14 -1.71 1.57
N ASP A 471 -12.17 -1.93 0.74
CA ASP A 471 -13.25 -0.96 0.64
C ASP A 471 -14.04 -0.89 1.96
N SER A 472 -14.91 0.10 2.08
CA SER A 472 -15.63 0.39 3.33
C SER A 472 -16.71 -0.62 3.70
N GLU A 473 -16.92 -1.69 2.92
CA GLU A 473 -18.05 -2.62 3.07
C GLU A 473 -17.62 -4.05 3.51
N TRP A 474 -16.34 -4.27 3.81
CA TRP A 474 -15.82 -5.53 4.31
C TRP A 474 -15.51 -5.48 5.80
N CYS A 475 -16.17 -6.35 6.58
CA CYS A 475 -15.86 -6.57 7.99
C CYS A 475 -14.70 -7.57 8.13
N SER A 476 -13.69 -7.20 8.91
CA SER A 476 -12.53 -8.04 9.23
C SER A 476 -12.38 -8.26 10.74
N TRP A 477 -11.45 -9.15 11.13
CA TRP A 477 -11.17 -9.45 12.53
C TRP A 477 -9.67 -9.34 12.83
N MET A 478 -9.33 -8.88 14.04
CA MET A 478 -7.94 -8.80 14.49
C MET A 478 -7.26 -10.16 14.63
N LYS A 479 -8.04 -11.21 14.95
CA LYS A 479 -7.60 -12.61 15.04
C LYS A 479 -8.49 -13.46 14.17
N ASN A 480 -7.92 -14.36 13.40
CA ASN A 480 -8.62 -15.17 12.42
C ASN A 480 -8.67 -16.67 12.74
N ASP A 481 -8.20 -17.11 13.90
CA ASP A 481 -8.30 -18.52 14.33
C ASP A 481 -9.76 -18.99 14.40
N THR A 482 -10.60 -18.20 15.08
CA THR A 482 -12.03 -18.42 15.18
C THR A 482 -12.72 -17.08 15.30
N VAL A 483 -13.54 -16.75 14.34
CA VAL A 483 -14.37 -15.55 14.34
C VAL A 483 -15.83 -15.94 14.57
N SER A 484 -16.56 -15.16 15.35
CA SER A 484 -17.98 -15.44 15.58
C SER A 484 -18.77 -14.16 15.75
N PHE A 485 -20.02 -14.22 15.33
CA PHE A 485 -20.99 -13.16 15.58
C PHE A 485 -22.38 -13.74 15.88
N THR A 486 -23.21 -12.98 16.59
CA THR A 486 -24.58 -13.35 16.91
C THR A 486 -25.53 -12.23 16.47
N LEU A 487 -26.48 -12.60 15.65
CA LEU A 487 -27.57 -11.77 15.11
C LEU A 487 -28.82 -11.96 15.98
N ASP A 488 -29.53 -10.89 16.38
CA ASP A 488 -30.84 -10.91 17.04
C ASP A 488 -31.92 -10.42 16.08
N LEU A 489 -32.79 -11.30 15.61
CA LEU A 489 -33.94 -10.98 14.75
C LEU A 489 -35.08 -10.29 15.52
N LYS A 490 -34.90 -10.00 16.83
CA LYS A 490 -35.85 -9.39 17.80
C LYS A 490 -36.99 -10.33 18.24
N LYS A 491 -37.50 -11.16 17.36
CA LYS A 491 -38.53 -12.17 17.62
C LYS A 491 -38.22 -13.44 16.81
N PRO A 492 -38.81 -14.57 17.18
CA PRO A 492 -38.67 -15.78 16.37
C PRO A 492 -39.26 -15.56 14.95
N GLU A 493 -38.42 -15.68 13.95
CA GLU A 493 -38.78 -15.61 12.52
C GLU A 493 -38.57 -16.99 11.88
N ALA A 494 -39.38 -17.33 10.88
CA ALA A 494 -39.12 -18.51 10.05
C ALA A 494 -37.92 -18.17 9.14
N VAL A 495 -36.85 -18.94 9.26
CA VAL A 495 -35.62 -18.77 8.50
C VAL A 495 -35.41 -19.99 7.64
N ALA A 496 -35.60 -19.85 6.32
CA ALA A 496 -35.32 -20.92 5.36
C ALA A 496 -33.81 -21.06 5.16
N ARG A 497 -33.12 -19.96 4.96
CA ARG A 497 -31.70 -19.93 4.61
C ARG A 497 -30.98 -18.72 5.21
N LEU A 498 -29.71 -18.89 5.51
CA LEU A 498 -28.75 -17.81 5.76
C LEU A 498 -27.66 -17.87 4.69
N THR A 499 -27.37 -16.75 4.04
CA THR A 499 -26.26 -16.61 3.10
C THR A 499 -25.24 -15.63 3.65
N LEU A 500 -23.95 -15.99 3.62
CA LEU A 500 -22.85 -15.19 4.08
C LEU A 500 -21.94 -14.82 2.91
N GLY A 501 -21.76 -13.53 2.67
CA GLY A 501 -20.87 -13.06 1.62
C GLY A 501 -19.42 -13.03 2.09
N SER A 502 -18.51 -13.60 1.31
CA SER A 502 -17.08 -13.71 1.59
C SER A 502 -16.25 -13.27 0.38
N ILE A 503 -15.04 -12.82 0.61
CA ILE A 503 -14.07 -12.50 -0.44
C ILE A 503 -12.82 -13.37 -0.32
N THR A 504 -12.28 -13.77 -1.46
CA THR A 504 -10.91 -14.26 -1.59
C THR A 504 -10.07 -13.21 -2.33
N ASN A 505 -8.90 -12.89 -1.81
CA ASN A 505 -7.84 -12.18 -2.50
C ASN A 505 -6.53 -12.91 -2.24
N TYR A 506 -6.16 -13.78 -3.19
CA TYR A 506 -5.04 -14.71 -3.05
C TYR A 506 -3.73 -13.98 -2.76
N GLY A 507 -3.40 -12.95 -3.55
CA GLY A 507 -2.16 -12.19 -3.42
C GLY A 507 -1.99 -11.47 -2.08
N MET A 508 -3.10 -11.28 -1.34
CA MET A 508 -3.11 -10.57 -0.05
C MET A 508 -3.42 -11.49 1.14
N ALA A 509 -3.39 -12.82 0.95
CA ALA A 509 -3.70 -13.82 1.98
C ALA A 509 -5.09 -13.62 2.62
N VAL A 510 -6.06 -13.17 1.83
CA VAL A 510 -7.47 -13.09 2.25
C VAL A 510 -8.20 -14.31 1.68
N HIS A 511 -8.79 -15.11 2.55
CA HIS A 511 -9.37 -16.41 2.18
C HIS A 511 -10.67 -16.68 2.94
N LYS A 512 -11.50 -17.56 2.38
CA LYS A 512 -12.62 -18.12 3.12
C LYS A 512 -12.12 -18.97 4.30
N PRO A 513 -12.90 -19.09 5.38
CA PRO A 513 -12.55 -19.95 6.50
C PRO A 513 -12.50 -21.43 6.11
N ALA A 514 -11.82 -22.25 6.90
CA ALA A 514 -11.77 -23.71 6.69
C ALA A 514 -13.11 -24.37 6.96
N ARG A 515 -13.86 -23.83 7.91
CA ARG A 515 -15.18 -24.35 8.31
C ARG A 515 -16.06 -23.22 8.82
N ILE A 516 -17.36 -23.28 8.55
CA ILE A 516 -18.37 -22.38 9.08
C ILE A 516 -19.48 -23.23 9.70
N GLU A 517 -19.95 -22.84 10.89
CA GLU A 517 -21.10 -23.42 11.57
C GLU A 517 -22.15 -22.35 11.84
N VAL A 518 -23.41 -22.72 11.64
CA VAL A 518 -24.58 -21.88 11.92
C VAL A 518 -25.37 -22.54 13.05
N LEU A 519 -25.59 -21.77 14.10
CA LEU A 519 -26.31 -22.20 15.30
C LEU A 519 -27.49 -21.27 15.52
N VAL A 520 -28.57 -21.81 16.07
CA VAL A 520 -29.77 -21.04 16.43
C VAL A 520 -30.09 -21.17 17.91
N SER A 521 -30.76 -20.12 18.45
CA SER A 521 -31.24 -20.09 19.82
C SER A 521 -32.51 -19.27 19.94
N ALA A 522 -33.34 -19.60 20.92
CA ALA A 522 -34.52 -18.82 21.29
C ALA A 522 -34.20 -17.74 22.34
N ASP A 523 -33.22 -17.97 23.23
CA ASP A 523 -32.93 -17.22 24.44
C ASP A 523 -31.52 -16.58 24.49
N ASN A 524 -30.71 -16.75 23.44
CA ASN A 524 -29.31 -16.35 23.36
C ASN A 524 -28.36 -17.03 24.35
N LYS A 525 -28.77 -18.17 24.92
CA LYS A 525 -27.95 -18.97 25.83
C LYS A 525 -27.72 -20.36 25.28
N ASP A 526 -28.76 -21.09 25.02
CA ASP A 526 -28.70 -22.45 24.51
C ASP A 526 -28.70 -22.44 22.99
N PHE A 527 -27.53 -22.61 22.41
CA PHE A 527 -27.32 -22.64 20.96
C PHE A 527 -27.20 -24.06 20.43
N ARG A 528 -27.97 -24.37 19.39
CA ARG A 528 -27.96 -25.66 18.70
C ARG A 528 -27.48 -25.45 17.27
N LYS A 529 -26.50 -26.23 16.85
CA LYS A 529 -26.05 -26.25 15.45
C LYS A 529 -27.14 -26.80 14.54
N VAL A 530 -27.40 -26.06 13.46
CA VAL A 530 -28.43 -26.42 12.47
C VAL A 530 -27.83 -26.63 11.08
N SER A 531 -26.72 -25.96 10.77
CA SER A 531 -26.07 -26.06 9.47
C SER A 531 -24.56 -25.86 9.60
N GLY A 532 -23.82 -26.20 8.55
CA GLY A 532 -22.39 -25.94 8.48
C GLY A 532 -21.77 -26.43 7.17
N LYS A 533 -20.63 -25.86 6.83
CA LYS A 533 -19.81 -26.25 5.68
C LYS A 533 -18.34 -26.31 6.05
N SER A 534 -17.63 -27.28 5.47
CA SER A 534 -16.17 -27.36 5.49
C SER A 534 -15.66 -27.24 4.07
N PHE A 535 -14.48 -26.68 3.92
CA PHE A 535 -13.86 -26.44 2.61
C PHE A 535 -12.52 -27.14 2.54
N THR A 536 -12.18 -27.65 1.35
CA THR A 536 -10.88 -28.26 1.08
C THR A 536 -9.78 -27.18 0.97
N LYS A 537 -8.52 -27.58 1.10
CA LYS A 537 -7.42 -26.62 0.91
C LYS A 537 -7.40 -25.99 -0.47
N GLU A 538 -7.77 -26.73 -1.49
CA GLU A 538 -7.88 -26.25 -2.87
C GLU A 538 -8.98 -25.19 -3.03
N GLU A 539 -10.12 -25.36 -2.36
CA GLU A 539 -11.20 -24.38 -2.36
C GLU A 539 -10.81 -23.11 -1.57
N ILE A 540 -10.11 -23.26 -0.45
CA ILE A 540 -9.69 -22.15 0.41
C ILE A 540 -8.62 -21.31 -0.29
N PHE A 541 -7.55 -21.95 -0.77
CA PHE A 541 -6.38 -21.30 -1.36
C PHE A 541 -6.47 -21.22 -2.89
N ARG A 542 -7.69 -21.12 -3.45
CA ARG A 542 -7.90 -20.90 -4.87
C ARG A 542 -7.34 -19.56 -5.31
N GLU A 543 -6.55 -19.55 -6.39
CA GLU A 543 -5.95 -18.33 -6.93
C GLU A 543 -6.98 -17.34 -7.48
N GLY A 544 -6.65 -16.06 -7.37
CA GLY A 544 -7.42 -14.95 -7.92
C GLY A 544 -8.11 -14.10 -6.87
N THR A 545 -8.90 -13.14 -7.35
CA THR A 545 -9.73 -12.28 -6.51
C THR A 545 -11.18 -12.43 -6.93
N PHE A 546 -12.04 -12.87 -6.02
CA PHE A 546 -13.45 -13.09 -6.28
C PHE A 546 -14.28 -13.06 -5.00
N ARG A 547 -15.54 -12.72 -5.14
CA ARG A 547 -16.54 -12.77 -4.07
C ARG A 547 -17.38 -14.05 -4.22
N GLU A 548 -17.74 -14.65 -3.09
CA GLU A 548 -18.57 -15.85 -3.02
C GLU A 548 -19.70 -15.67 -2.01
N ASP A 549 -20.87 -16.20 -2.34
CA ASP A 549 -22.01 -16.34 -1.44
C ASP A 549 -22.07 -17.76 -0.91
N ILE A 550 -22.00 -17.92 0.42
CA ILE A 550 -21.97 -19.21 1.09
C ILE A 550 -23.33 -19.45 1.76
N PRO A 551 -24.24 -20.24 1.13
CA PRO A 551 -25.56 -20.51 1.67
C PRO A 551 -25.55 -21.63 2.71
N PHE A 552 -26.42 -21.50 3.73
CA PHE A 552 -26.68 -22.45 4.80
C PHE A 552 -28.19 -22.64 4.94
N GLU A 553 -28.68 -23.84 4.71
CA GLU A 553 -30.09 -24.17 4.94
C GLU A 553 -30.35 -24.27 6.46
N ILE A 554 -31.41 -23.60 6.93
CA ILE A 554 -31.82 -23.57 8.34
C ILE A 554 -33.17 -24.28 8.52
N GLY A 555 -34.21 -23.87 7.79
CA GLY A 555 -35.51 -24.57 7.72
C GLY A 555 -36.34 -24.55 9.00
N GLU A 556 -36.07 -23.61 9.93
CA GLU A 556 -36.76 -23.54 11.21
C GLU A 556 -36.91 -22.11 11.76
N LYS A 557 -37.68 -21.95 12.84
CA LYS A 557 -37.83 -20.66 13.51
C LYS A 557 -36.65 -20.38 14.42
N ALA A 558 -36.05 -19.18 14.27
CA ALA A 558 -34.96 -18.70 15.12
C ALA A 558 -35.16 -17.24 15.50
N ARG A 559 -34.80 -16.86 16.73
CA ARG A 559 -34.61 -15.45 17.11
C ARG A 559 -33.15 -15.06 17.03
N TYR A 560 -32.27 -15.88 17.58
CA TYR A 560 -30.83 -15.63 17.56
C TYR A 560 -30.16 -16.61 16.61
N ILE A 561 -29.30 -16.07 15.75
CA ILE A 561 -28.48 -16.85 14.82
C ILE A 561 -27.03 -16.54 15.14
N ARG A 562 -26.24 -17.57 15.45
CA ARG A 562 -24.80 -17.45 15.65
C ARG A 562 -24.08 -18.12 14.50
N VAL A 563 -23.13 -17.39 13.93
CA VAL A 563 -22.18 -17.92 12.96
C VAL A 563 -20.83 -18.05 13.65
N VAL A 564 -20.20 -19.21 13.48
CA VAL A 564 -18.83 -19.48 13.94
C VAL A 564 -18.02 -19.92 12.73
N ALA A 565 -16.98 -19.16 12.38
CA ALA A 565 -16.10 -19.47 11.27
C ALA A 565 -14.68 -19.73 11.80
N TYR A 566 -14.16 -20.89 11.45
CA TYR A 566 -12.84 -21.38 11.84
C TYR A 566 -11.85 -21.05 10.75
N GLY A 567 -10.77 -20.36 11.09
CA GLY A 567 -9.74 -19.92 10.16
C GLY A 567 -9.04 -21.05 9.44
N ALA A 568 -8.44 -20.74 8.32
CA ALA A 568 -7.69 -21.70 7.52
C ALA A 568 -6.23 -21.89 8.02
N GLY A 569 -5.82 -21.12 9.03
CA GLY A 569 -4.46 -21.12 9.55
C GLY A 569 -3.49 -20.39 8.62
N LEU A 570 -2.30 -20.94 8.47
CA LEU A 570 -1.25 -20.34 7.67
C LEU A 570 -1.35 -20.72 6.19
N CYS A 571 -1.03 -19.78 5.31
CA CYS A 571 -0.92 -20.04 3.88
C CYS A 571 0.12 -21.13 3.59
N PRO A 572 -0.18 -22.10 2.70
CA PRO A 572 0.71 -23.22 2.41
C PRO A 572 1.99 -22.74 1.71
N PHE A 573 3.02 -23.60 1.72
CA PHE A 573 4.31 -23.31 1.09
C PHE A 573 4.19 -22.95 -0.41
N THR A 574 3.20 -23.50 -1.10
CA THR A 574 2.92 -23.20 -2.53
C THR A 574 2.23 -21.87 -2.78
N HIS A 575 1.83 -21.17 -1.72
CA HIS A 575 1.17 -19.87 -1.81
C HIS A 575 2.19 -18.75 -2.15
N VAL A 576 1.74 -17.63 -2.73
CA VAL A 576 2.61 -16.45 -2.96
C VAL A 576 3.02 -15.75 -1.66
N ARG A 577 2.36 -16.08 -0.54
CA ARG A 577 2.67 -15.61 0.83
C ARG A 577 2.72 -16.80 1.79
N PRO A 578 3.71 -17.68 1.67
CA PRO A 578 3.81 -18.85 2.52
C PRO A 578 4.00 -18.45 3.99
N GLY A 579 3.36 -19.20 4.89
CA GLY A 579 3.45 -18.95 6.34
C GLY A 579 2.69 -17.72 6.86
N GLN A 580 2.09 -16.91 6.00
CA GLN A 580 1.25 -15.80 6.42
C GLN A 580 -0.13 -16.30 6.87
N GLU A 581 -0.71 -15.70 7.91
CA GLU A 581 -2.06 -16.03 8.37
C GLU A 581 -3.12 -15.72 7.30
N ALA A 582 -4.00 -16.69 7.03
CA ALA A 582 -5.14 -16.52 6.14
C ALA A 582 -6.23 -15.70 6.83
N ARG A 583 -6.51 -14.50 6.31
CA ARG A 583 -7.45 -13.54 6.91
C ARG A 583 -8.86 -13.73 6.39
N ILE A 584 -9.86 -13.57 7.27
CA ILE A 584 -11.28 -13.72 6.97
C ILE A 584 -11.93 -12.35 6.82
N TYR A 585 -12.71 -12.19 5.74
CA TYR A 585 -13.52 -11.00 5.48
C TYR A 585 -14.93 -11.41 5.05
N PHE A 586 -15.94 -10.77 5.64
CA PHE A 586 -17.35 -10.91 5.26
C PHE A 586 -17.98 -9.55 5.00
N ASP A 587 -18.95 -9.47 4.05
CA ASP A 587 -19.63 -8.22 3.71
C ASP A 587 -21.07 -8.16 4.23
N GLU A 588 -21.86 -9.19 4.09
CA GLU A 588 -23.28 -9.15 4.42
C GLU A 588 -23.79 -10.52 4.88
N VAL A 589 -24.73 -10.50 5.83
CA VAL A 589 -25.55 -11.63 6.25
C VAL A 589 -26.94 -11.47 5.66
N ILE A 590 -27.32 -12.36 4.76
CA ILE A 590 -28.63 -12.37 4.12
C ILE A 590 -29.46 -13.50 4.75
N VAL A 591 -30.62 -13.16 5.32
CA VAL A 591 -31.59 -14.10 5.89
C VAL A 591 -32.81 -14.15 4.99
N GLU A 592 -33.27 -15.37 4.67
CA GLU A 592 -34.44 -15.65 3.82
C GLU A 592 -35.45 -16.51 4.54
#